data_daa3260a32749d6b33720489d7f3f43a
#
_entry.id   daa3260a32749d6b33720489d7f3f43a
#
_cell.length_a   1.000
_cell.length_b   1.000
_cell.length_c   1.000
_cell.angle_alpha   90.00
_cell.angle_beta   90.00
_cell.angle_gamma   90.00
#
_symmetry.space_group_name_H-M   'P 1'
#
loop_
_entity.id
_entity.type
_entity.pdbx_description
1 polymer ?
#
loop_
_entity_poly.entity_id
_entity_poly.type
_entity_poly.pdbx_seq_one_letter_code
_entity_poly.pdbx_strand_id
1 'polypeptide(L)'
;MRNLYSLNQGWTLSFPKGERETETVNLPHTWNAVDGMDGNGSYLRTTAVYTRTFKAPTQPLAGGRLYVEIPAAALKATVRINGKDAVTHEGGYSCFRADITDLCVAGDNEISIEVSNEDTPTMYPASADFTFYGGLYRGVNLISVPETHFDLDYYGGPGIMVTPKPTEDGGADFTVQAFVTNAGDDFTVQYILEDPYGWEIAGAVRPSDNTAVTLHVPEAVLWSMDEPNLYTVTARLNRRNETYDEIILNAGVRSFAVTPDGGFSINGVATPLRGVSRHQDRLYKGNALTAEDHYEDAQIIKDLGANTIRLAHYQHSQDFYDACDQLGFAVWAEIPFISVFKPGDLSLIHISEPTRLQ
;
A
#
# COMPACT_ATOMS: atom_id res chain seq x y z
N MET A 1 12.56 -7.56 16.33
CA MET A 1 11.24 -7.10 15.90
C MET A 1 11.38 -6.11 14.76
N ARG A 2 10.39 -6.03 13.90
CA ARG A 2 10.26 -5.03 12.82
C ARG A 2 10.24 -3.61 13.39
N ASN A 3 10.96 -2.70 12.75
CA ASN A 3 10.88 -1.28 13.04
C ASN A 3 10.73 -0.50 11.74
N LEU A 4 9.85 0.49 11.76
CA LEU A 4 9.60 1.40 10.64
C LEU A 4 10.17 2.78 10.96
N TYR A 5 10.96 3.33 10.05
CA TYR A 5 11.55 4.67 10.18
C TYR A 5 11.14 5.51 8.97
N SER A 6 10.42 6.60 9.22
CA SER A 6 10.06 7.54 8.15
C SER A 6 11.28 8.34 7.70
N LEU A 7 11.48 8.41 6.39
CA LEU A 7 12.48 9.28 5.76
C LEU A 7 11.85 10.54 5.13
N ASN A 8 10.68 10.96 5.55
CA ASN A 8 9.90 11.98 4.86
C ASN A 8 10.40 13.43 4.99
N GLN A 9 11.43 13.70 5.80
CA GLN A 9 11.91 15.07 6.04
C GLN A 9 13.25 15.36 5.38
N GLY A 10 13.42 16.60 4.89
CA GLY A 10 14.74 17.14 4.52
C GLY A 10 15.36 16.52 3.26
N TRP A 11 14.62 16.38 2.19
CA TRP A 11 15.13 15.98 0.89
C TRP A 11 15.57 17.16 0.06
N THR A 12 16.67 17.02 -0.64
CA THR A 12 17.09 17.92 -1.72
C THR A 12 16.49 17.42 -3.01
N LEU A 13 15.66 18.22 -3.66
CA LEU A 13 15.10 17.97 -4.99
C LEU A 13 15.88 18.75 -6.03
N SER A 14 16.35 18.09 -7.05
CA SER A 14 17.07 18.71 -8.17
C SER A 14 16.54 18.21 -9.52
N PHE A 15 16.66 19.05 -10.53
CA PHE A 15 16.22 18.79 -11.90
C PHE A 15 17.45 18.74 -12.81
N PRO A 16 17.94 17.56 -13.23
CA PRO A 16 19.18 17.43 -14.01
C PRO A 16 19.19 18.18 -15.34
N LYS A 17 18.02 18.43 -15.92
CA LYS A 17 17.86 19.19 -17.16
C LYS A 17 17.73 20.72 -16.92
N GLY A 18 17.70 21.16 -15.67
CA GLY A 18 17.63 22.57 -15.30
C GLY A 18 16.26 23.22 -15.43
N GLU A 19 15.16 22.46 -15.43
CA GLU A 19 13.80 22.99 -15.61
C GLU A 19 13.34 23.84 -14.40
N ARG A 20 13.85 23.51 -13.20
CA ARG A 20 13.60 24.24 -11.95
C ARG A 20 14.87 24.32 -11.12
N GLU A 21 14.90 25.27 -10.20
CA GLU A 21 15.96 25.39 -9.20
C GLU A 21 15.92 24.23 -8.20
N THR A 22 17.09 23.94 -7.63
CA THR A 22 17.20 22.96 -6.54
C THR A 22 16.55 23.50 -5.28
N GLU A 23 15.73 22.68 -4.62
CA GLU A 23 15.01 23.06 -3.42
C GLU A 23 15.05 21.98 -2.35
N THR A 24 14.73 22.36 -1.11
CA THR A 24 14.52 21.41 -0.02
C THR A 24 13.04 21.13 0.17
N VAL A 25 12.67 19.85 0.15
CA VAL A 25 11.27 19.40 0.24
C VAL A 25 11.09 18.36 1.34
N ASN A 26 9.85 18.22 1.80
CA ASN A 26 9.41 17.11 2.63
C ASN A 26 8.43 16.24 1.85
N LEU A 27 8.37 14.94 2.20
CA LEU A 27 7.44 13.99 1.60
C LEU A 27 6.16 13.85 2.46
N PRO A 28 5.03 13.54 1.85
CA PRO A 28 4.80 13.32 0.41
C PRO A 28 5.00 14.59 -0.41
N HIS A 29 5.52 14.46 -1.63
CA HIS A 29 5.83 15.59 -2.50
C HIS A 29 5.57 15.28 -3.98
N THR A 30 5.01 16.27 -4.68
CA THR A 30 4.96 16.32 -6.14
C THR A 30 5.41 17.69 -6.64
N TRP A 31 6.22 17.71 -7.68
CA TRP A 31 6.62 18.99 -8.31
C TRP A 31 5.52 19.62 -9.17
N ASN A 32 4.41 18.90 -9.38
CA ASN A 32 3.28 19.37 -10.17
C ASN A 32 2.12 19.92 -9.34
N ALA A 33 2.30 20.18 -8.04
CA ALA A 33 1.21 20.56 -7.14
C ALA A 33 0.41 21.78 -7.59
N VAL A 34 1.06 22.70 -8.32
CA VAL A 34 0.46 23.96 -8.80
C VAL A 34 0.52 24.11 -10.34
N ASP A 35 1.03 23.14 -11.06
CA ASP A 35 1.12 23.18 -12.51
C ASP A 35 -0.27 23.25 -13.15
N GLY A 36 -0.40 24.01 -14.22
CA GLY A 36 -1.67 24.21 -14.92
C GLY A 36 -2.64 25.20 -14.25
N MET A 37 -2.30 25.72 -13.05
CA MET A 37 -3.13 26.69 -12.33
C MET A 37 -2.88 28.13 -12.79
N ASP A 38 -1.84 28.35 -13.58
CA ASP A 38 -1.46 29.64 -14.17
C ASP A 38 -2.23 30.01 -15.46
N GLY A 39 -3.17 29.15 -15.87
CA GLY A 39 -3.95 29.30 -17.10
C GLY A 39 -3.29 28.74 -18.36
N ASN A 40 -2.05 28.23 -18.28
CA ASN A 40 -1.34 27.65 -19.44
C ASN A 40 -1.77 26.21 -19.72
N GLY A 41 -2.49 25.55 -18.80
CA GLY A 41 -3.01 24.18 -18.97
C GLY A 41 -1.94 23.11 -19.15
N SER A 42 -0.66 23.44 -18.92
CA SER A 42 0.47 22.51 -19.04
C SER A 42 1.05 22.16 -17.67
N TYR A 43 1.62 20.98 -17.56
CA TYR A 43 2.36 20.55 -16.38
C TYR A 43 3.69 19.93 -16.79
N LEU A 44 4.69 20.05 -15.90
CA LEU A 44 6.05 19.61 -16.17
C LEU A 44 6.15 18.08 -16.15
N ARG A 45 6.53 17.49 -17.29
CA ARG A 45 6.92 16.09 -17.39
C ARG A 45 8.44 16.02 -17.56
N THR A 46 9.12 15.45 -16.58
CA THR A 46 10.59 15.43 -16.53
C THR A 46 11.09 14.32 -15.60
N THR A 47 12.40 14.22 -15.51
CA THR A 47 13.09 13.41 -14.50
C THR A 47 13.69 14.32 -13.44
N ALA A 48 13.41 14.06 -12.18
CA ALA A 48 13.97 14.76 -11.03
C ALA A 48 14.67 13.79 -10.07
N VAL A 49 15.59 14.29 -9.26
CA VAL A 49 16.37 13.50 -8.30
C VAL A 49 16.13 14.02 -6.89
N TYR A 50 15.68 13.14 -6.01
CA TYR A 50 15.55 13.35 -4.58
C TYR A 50 16.77 12.77 -3.89
N THR A 51 17.49 13.54 -3.10
CA THR A 51 18.69 13.09 -2.38
C THR A 51 18.61 13.49 -0.91
N ARG A 52 19.02 12.59 -0.03
CA ARG A 52 19.22 12.90 1.39
C ARG A 52 20.23 11.97 2.05
N THR A 53 20.77 12.42 3.19
CA THR A 53 21.58 11.57 4.08
C THR A 53 20.69 10.96 5.16
N PHE A 54 20.96 9.70 5.52
CA PHE A 54 20.31 9.00 6.62
C PHE A 54 21.32 8.15 7.40
N LYS A 55 21.00 7.85 8.66
CA LYS A 55 21.78 6.90 9.47
C LYS A 55 21.12 5.53 9.41
N ALA A 56 21.86 4.52 8.98
CA ALA A 56 21.37 3.16 9.05
C ALA A 56 21.19 2.74 10.51
N PRO A 57 20.04 2.13 10.88
CA PRO A 57 19.87 1.56 12.20
C PRO A 57 20.96 0.54 12.51
N THR A 58 21.43 0.49 13.75
CA THR A 58 22.55 -0.39 14.13
C THR A 58 22.20 -1.88 14.17
N GLN A 59 20.94 -2.23 14.39
CA GLN A 59 20.50 -3.63 14.53
C GLN A 59 20.53 -4.46 13.24
N PRO A 60 20.15 -3.95 12.04
CA PRO A 60 20.23 -4.74 10.81
C PRO A 60 21.66 -5.15 10.48
N LEU A 61 22.62 -4.27 10.74
CA LEU A 61 24.04 -4.52 10.50
C LEU A 61 24.64 -5.65 11.37
N ALA A 62 23.89 -6.14 12.36
CA ALA A 62 24.28 -7.21 13.29
C ALA A 62 23.57 -8.56 13.00
N GLY A 63 23.05 -8.79 11.79
CA GLY A 63 22.38 -10.03 11.37
C GLY A 63 20.88 -9.90 11.11
N GLY A 64 20.39 -8.67 10.88
CA GLY A 64 19.05 -8.39 10.36
C GLY A 64 19.11 -7.90 8.92
N ARG A 65 17.94 -7.45 8.40
CA ARG A 65 17.79 -6.86 7.07
C ARG A 65 17.25 -5.45 7.17
N LEU A 66 17.68 -4.62 6.23
CA LEU A 66 17.20 -3.25 6.07
C LEU A 66 16.63 -3.07 4.68
N TYR A 67 15.36 -2.75 4.61
CA TYR A 67 14.67 -2.45 3.36
C TYR A 67 14.39 -0.96 3.24
N VAL A 68 14.47 -0.43 2.03
CA VAL A 68 13.79 0.81 1.68
C VAL A 68 12.42 0.46 1.10
N GLU A 69 11.38 1.16 1.56
CA GLU A 69 10.02 1.06 1.06
C GLU A 69 9.60 2.36 0.43
N ILE A 70 9.07 2.29 -0.77
CA ILE A 70 8.48 3.41 -1.50
C ILE A 70 7.03 3.01 -1.83
N PRO A 71 6.03 3.57 -1.10
CA PRO A 71 4.62 3.24 -1.31
C PRO A 71 4.09 3.59 -2.70
N ALA A 72 4.65 4.60 -3.34
CA ALA A 72 4.52 4.88 -4.77
C ALA A 72 5.47 6.00 -5.21
N ALA A 73 5.91 5.94 -6.45
CA ALA A 73 6.68 6.98 -7.11
C ALA A 73 6.27 7.08 -8.59
N ALA A 74 5.93 8.23 -9.07
CA ALA A 74 5.30 8.33 -10.37
C ALA A 74 6.26 8.90 -11.45
N LEU A 75 6.46 8.16 -12.55
CA LEU A 75 5.92 6.86 -12.98
C LEU A 75 6.97 5.76 -12.91
N LYS A 76 8.24 6.15 -13.02
CA LYS A 76 9.43 5.30 -12.92
C LYS A 76 10.34 5.83 -11.83
N ALA A 77 10.91 4.94 -11.06
CA ALA A 77 11.87 5.31 -10.02
C ALA A 77 13.10 4.40 -10.03
N THR A 78 14.29 4.98 -9.83
CA THR A 78 15.53 4.25 -9.58
C THR A 78 16.11 4.69 -8.25
N VAL A 79 16.25 3.76 -7.33
CA VAL A 79 16.80 3.98 -5.99
C VAL A 79 18.27 3.61 -5.96
N ARG A 80 19.09 4.49 -5.40
CA ARG A 80 20.51 4.25 -5.18
C ARG A 80 20.87 4.50 -3.72
N ILE A 81 21.74 3.65 -3.18
CA ILE A 81 22.32 3.81 -1.86
C ILE A 81 23.82 3.92 -2.02
N ASN A 82 24.40 5.00 -1.51
CA ASN A 82 25.85 5.28 -1.62
C ASN A 82 26.36 5.19 -3.07
N GLY A 83 25.55 5.65 -4.03
CA GLY A 83 25.83 5.66 -5.46
C GLY A 83 25.66 4.30 -6.17
N LYS A 84 25.23 3.24 -5.48
CA LYS A 84 24.95 1.92 -6.07
C LYS A 84 23.47 1.72 -6.28
N ASP A 85 23.07 1.16 -7.42
CA ASP A 85 21.68 0.85 -7.72
C ASP A 85 21.16 -0.23 -6.77
N ALA A 86 20.02 0.06 -6.13
CA ALA A 86 19.27 -0.87 -5.28
C ALA A 86 18.11 -1.51 -6.05
N VAL A 87 17.27 -0.69 -6.69
CA VAL A 87 16.12 -1.15 -7.47
C VAL A 87 15.72 -0.10 -8.50
N THR A 88 15.20 -0.58 -9.64
CA THR A 88 14.44 0.23 -10.59
C THR A 88 13.02 -0.33 -10.66
N HIS A 89 12.02 0.53 -10.49
CA HIS A 89 10.62 0.19 -10.54
C HIS A 89 9.90 0.99 -11.63
N GLU A 90 9.08 0.31 -12.41
CA GLU A 90 8.17 0.89 -13.41
C GLU A 90 6.73 0.60 -12.99
N GLY A 91 5.96 1.67 -12.77
CA GLY A 91 4.58 1.60 -12.26
C GLY A 91 4.36 2.68 -11.20
N GLY A 92 3.54 3.69 -11.54
CA GLY A 92 3.42 4.91 -10.75
C GLY A 92 2.61 4.79 -9.47
N TYR A 93 1.93 3.66 -9.21
CA TYR A 93 0.86 3.59 -8.21
C TYR A 93 0.97 2.43 -7.22
N SER A 94 1.97 1.56 -7.39
CA SER A 94 2.20 0.40 -6.53
C SER A 94 3.38 0.59 -5.59
N CYS A 95 3.30 -0.05 -4.42
CA CYS A 95 4.38 -0.12 -3.45
C CYS A 95 5.48 -1.05 -3.96
N PHE A 96 6.74 -0.63 -3.78
CA PHE A 96 7.90 -1.48 -4.00
C PHE A 96 8.94 -1.30 -2.90
N ARG A 97 9.77 -2.33 -2.74
CA ARG A 97 10.81 -2.40 -1.72
C ARG A 97 12.12 -2.90 -2.33
N ALA A 98 13.20 -2.63 -1.65
CA ALA A 98 14.51 -3.22 -1.94
C ALA A 98 15.25 -3.49 -0.65
N ASP A 99 15.87 -4.66 -0.54
CA ASP A 99 16.86 -4.94 0.50
C ASP A 99 18.13 -4.11 0.22
N ILE A 100 18.45 -3.22 1.14
CA ILE A 100 19.61 -2.32 1.06
C ILE A 100 20.69 -2.65 2.09
N THR A 101 20.59 -3.78 2.77
CA THR A 101 21.47 -4.18 3.86
C THR A 101 22.94 -4.13 3.44
N ASP A 102 23.28 -4.74 2.32
CA ASP A 102 24.65 -4.82 1.81
C ASP A 102 25.15 -3.55 1.11
N LEU A 103 24.25 -2.58 0.90
CA LEU A 103 24.57 -1.28 0.30
C LEU A 103 24.86 -0.21 1.36
N CYS A 104 24.42 -0.44 2.60
CA CYS A 104 24.60 0.48 3.71
C CYS A 104 25.94 0.26 4.43
N VAL A 105 26.46 1.34 4.99
CA VAL A 105 27.61 1.33 5.89
C VAL A 105 27.20 1.79 7.29
N ALA A 106 28.02 1.52 8.29
CA ALA A 106 27.81 2.06 9.62
C ALA A 106 27.94 3.61 9.59
N GLY A 107 26.94 4.30 10.15
CA GLY A 107 26.90 5.76 10.16
C GLY A 107 26.07 6.36 9.04
N ASP A 108 26.58 7.43 8.44
CA ASP A 108 25.85 8.19 7.43
C ASP A 108 25.87 7.47 6.06
N ASN A 109 24.70 7.37 5.47
CA ASN A 109 24.48 6.83 4.13
C ASN A 109 23.73 7.86 3.28
N GLU A 110 23.99 7.88 1.99
CA GLU A 110 23.22 8.67 1.03
C GLU A 110 22.19 7.79 0.35
N ILE A 111 20.95 8.25 0.29
CA ILE A 111 19.92 7.73 -0.59
C ILE A 111 19.62 8.74 -1.68
N SER A 112 19.64 8.28 -2.93
CA SER A 112 19.26 9.05 -4.11
C SER A 112 18.15 8.31 -4.85
N ILE A 113 17.03 8.99 -5.13
CA ILE A 113 15.88 8.44 -5.85
C ILE A 113 15.64 9.32 -7.08
N GLU A 114 15.95 8.76 -8.24
CA GLU A 114 15.60 9.36 -9.53
C GLU A 114 14.16 8.99 -9.86
N VAL A 115 13.30 9.98 -10.08
CA VAL A 115 11.88 9.79 -10.39
C VAL A 115 11.55 10.48 -11.70
N SER A 116 10.81 9.81 -12.57
CA SER A 116 10.40 10.34 -13.88
C SER A 116 8.89 10.18 -14.09
N ASN A 117 8.22 11.27 -14.48
CA ASN A 117 6.86 11.25 -15.02
C ASN A 117 6.84 11.48 -16.54
N GLU A 118 7.99 11.33 -17.21
CA GLU A 118 8.09 11.46 -18.66
C GLU A 118 7.26 10.39 -19.37
N ASP A 119 6.81 10.73 -20.56
CA ASP A 119 6.05 9.80 -21.39
C ASP A 119 6.93 8.62 -21.82
N THR A 120 6.41 7.42 -21.64
CA THR A 120 7.09 6.19 -22.00
C THR A 120 6.08 5.18 -22.56
N PRO A 121 6.45 4.50 -23.66
CA PRO A 121 5.55 3.55 -24.29
C PRO A 121 5.32 2.27 -23.47
N THR A 122 6.09 2.04 -22.41
CA THR A 122 6.09 0.80 -21.63
C THR A 122 5.28 0.89 -20.34
N MET A 123 4.81 2.08 -19.92
CA MET A 123 4.03 2.25 -18.70
C MET A 123 2.59 2.64 -18.96
N TYR A 124 1.70 2.16 -18.11
CA TYR A 124 0.28 2.47 -18.15
C TYR A 124 -0.14 3.39 -16.99
N PRO A 125 -1.11 4.27 -17.25
CA PRO A 125 -1.73 4.55 -18.54
C PRO A 125 -0.77 5.33 -19.47
N ALA A 126 -0.79 5.02 -20.76
CA ALA A 126 0.04 5.71 -21.76
C ALA A 126 -0.48 7.14 -22.04
N SER A 127 -1.79 7.35 -21.92
CA SER A 127 -2.45 8.64 -22.01
C SER A 127 -3.74 8.62 -21.20
N ALA A 128 -4.15 9.77 -20.66
CA ALA A 128 -5.40 9.94 -19.92
C ALA A 128 -5.77 11.41 -19.87
N ASP A 129 -6.96 11.71 -19.34
CA ASP A 129 -7.52 13.05 -19.13
C ASP A 129 -7.27 13.61 -17.71
N PHE A 130 -6.29 13.05 -17.00
CA PHE A 130 -5.84 13.52 -15.69
C PHE A 130 -4.34 13.82 -15.67
N THR A 131 -3.88 14.57 -14.66
CA THR A 131 -2.48 14.97 -14.53
C THR A 131 -1.60 13.76 -14.12
N PHE A 132 -0.55 13.52 -14.90
CA PHE A 132 0.51 12.57 -14.53
C PHE A 132 1.50 13.26 -13.60
N TYR A 133 1.12 13.37 -12.35
CA TYR A 133 1.95 13.96 -11.32
C TYR A 133 3.28 13.21 -11.19
N GLY A 134 4.36 13.96 -11.01
CA GLY A 134 5.68 13.39 -10.75
C GLY A 134 6.11 13.58 -9.31
N GLY A 135 6.83 12.63 -8.75
CA GLY A 135 7.40 12.76 -7.41
C GLY A 135 7.24 11.53 -6.51
N LEU A 136 7.74 11.68 -5.27
CA LEU A 136 7.59 10.74 -4.17
C LEU A 136 6.35 11.11 -3.35
N TYR A 137 5.20 10.84 -3.91
CA TYR A 137 3.93 11.40 -3.45
C TYR A 137 3.23 10.59 -2.34
N ARG A 138 3.86 9.48 -1.86
CA ARG A 138 3.37 8.69 -0.71
C ARG A 138 4.46 8.46 0.35
N GLY A 139 5.57 9.20 0.25
CA GLY A 139 6.66 9.11 1.20
C GLY A 139 7.68 8.01 0.92
N VAL A 140 8.64 7.87 1.84
CA VAL A 140 9.71 6.86 1.84
C VAL A 140 9.94 6.39 3.27
N ASN A 141 10.07 5.08 3.45
CA ASN A 141 10.34 4.46 4.74
C ASN A 141 11.59 3.56 4.69
N LEU A 142 12.22 3.38 5.85
CA LEU A 142 13.12 2.25 6.08
C LEU A 142 12.41 1.23 6.96
N ILE A 143 12.53 -0.04 6.60
CA ILE A 143 12.01 -1.17 7.38
C ILE A 143 13.21 -2.00 7.85
N SER A 144 13.44 -2.03 9.16
CA SER A 144 14.44 -2.90 9.77
C SER A 144 13.77 -4.15 10.32
N VAL A 145 14.24 -5.33 9.93
CA VAL A 145 13.71 -6.63 10.34
C VAL A 145 14.82 -7.58 10.76
N PRO A 146 14.55 -8.60 11.57
CA PRO A 146 15.46 -9.73 11.76
C PRO A 146 15.72 -10.48 10.46
N GLU A 147 16.73 -11.36 10.42
CA GLU A 147 17.01 -12.24 9.27
C GLU A 147 15.78 -13.09 8.90
N THR A 148 15.08 -13.64 9.89
CA THR A 148 13.80 -14.32 9.70
C THR A 148 12.67 -13.36 10.06
N HIS A 149 11.81 -13.09 9.09
CA HIS A 149 10.73 -12.10 9.19
C HIS A 149 9.58 -12.45 8.26
N PHE A 150 8.42 -11.80 8.41
CA PHE A 150 7.34 -11.89 7.41
C PHE A 150 7.79 -11.24 6.10
N ASP A 151 7.56 -11.94 5.01
CA ASP A 151 8.06 -11.61 3.69
C ASP A 151 7.65 -10.19 3.26
N LEU A 152 8.65 -9.39 2.90
CA LEU A 152 8.49 -8.03 2.41
C LEU A 152 8.44 -7.93 0.88
N ASP A 153 8.81 -9.01 0.19
CA ASP A 153 8.87 -9.05 -1.29
C ASP A 153 7.56 -9.59 -1.90
N TYR A 154 6.66 -10.16 -1.06
CA TYR A 154 5.39 -10.69 -1.54
C TYR A 154 4.44 -9.56 -1.95
N TYR A 155 4.53 -9.18 -3.23
CA TYR A 155 3.67 -8.20 -3.90
C TYR A 155 3.51 -6.84 -3.18
N GLY A 156 4.55 -6.37 -2.50
CA GLY A 156 4.48 -5.13 -1.73
C GLY A 156 3.54 -5.19 -0.51
N GLY A 157 3.03 -6.37 -0.20
CA GLY A 157 2.15 -6.61 0.95
C GLY A 157 2.90 -6.72 2.28
N PRO A 158 2.19 -6.96 3.38
CA PRO A 158 2.78 -7.06 4.71
C PRO A 158 3.40 -8.43 5.01
N GLY A 159 3.28 -9.42 4.10
CA GLY A 159 3.73 -10.80 4.31
C GLY A 159 2.70 -11.71 4.97
N ILE A 160 1.45 -11.26 5.11
CA ILE A 160 0.31 -12.10 5.49
C ILE A 160 -0.90 -11.80 4.62
N MET A 161 -1.73 -12.81 4.40
CA MET A 161 -3.04 -12.70 3.75
C MET A 161 -4.12 -13.11 4.74
N VAL A 162 -5.21 -12.33 4.78
CA VAL A 162 -6.39 -12.59 5.60
C VAL A 162 -7.60 -12.58 4.69
N THR A 163 -8.37 -13.67 4.69
CA THR A 163 -9.60 -13.80 3.89
C THR A 163 -10.74 -14.23 4.80
N PRO A 164 -11.53 -13.28 5.32
CA PRO A 164 -12.74 -13.60 6.07
C PRO A 164 -13.87 -14.00 5.12
N LYS A 165 -14.64 -15.01 5.50
CA LYS A 165 -15.80 -15.48 4.74
C LYS A 165 -16.94 -15.82 5.69
N PRO A 166 -18.15 -15.24 5.54
CA PRO A 166 -19.32 -15.65 6.28
C PRO A 166 -19.66 -17.13 6.03
N THR A 167 -20.11 -17.83 7.06
CA THR A 167 -20.59 -19.21 6.98
C THR A 167 -22.12 -19.28 7.06
N GLU A 168 -22.70 -20.39 6.60
CA GLU A 168 -24.17 -20.56 6.54
C GLU A 168 -24.84 -20.64 7.92
N ASP A 169 -24.08 -20.99 8.94
CA ASP A 169 -24.55 -21.09 10.35
C ASP A 169 -24.54 -19.75 11.10
N GLY A 170 -24.18 -18.65 10.42
CA GLY A 170 -24.12 -17.30 11.03
C GLY A 170 -22.76 -16.94 11.62
N GLY A 171 -21.78 -17.81 11.44
CA GLY A 171 -20.40 -17.57 11.82
C GLY A 171 -19.55 -16.98 10.69
N ALA A 172 -18.22 -17.06 10.84
CA ALA A 172 -17.25 -16.72 9.81
C ALA A 172 -15.98 -17.57 9.92
N ASP A 173 -15.39 -17.86 8.78
CA ASP A 173 -14.07 -18.46 8.66
C ASP A 173 -13.06 -17.41 8.23
N PHE A 174 -12.01 -17.22 9.02
CA PHE A 174 -10.86 -16.40 8.66
C PHE A 174 -9.73 -17.30 8.18
N THR A 175 -9.53 -17.37 6.88
CA THR A 175 -8.35 -18.03 6.32
C THR A 175 -7.19 -17.06 6.39
N VAL A 176 -6.15 -17.41 7.19
CA VAL A 176 -4.94 -16.61 7.38
C VAL A 176 -3.74 -17.39 6.86
N GLN A 177 -2.91 -16.76 6.05
CA GLN A 177 -1.67 -17.33 5.53
C GLN A 177 -0.54 -16.34 5.74
N ALA A 178 0.52 -16.76 6.42
CA ALA A 178 1.75 -15.99 6.57
C ALA A 178 2.81 -16.51 5.61
N PHE A 179 3.59 -15.59 5.05
CA PHE A 179 4.77 -15.88 4.24
C PHE A 179 5.98 -15.43 5.05
N VAL A 180 6.90 -16.35 5.33
CA VAL A 180 8.06 -16.11 6.18
C VAL A 180 9.34 -16.35 5.39
N THR A 181 10.24 -15.37 5.41
CA THR A 181 11.56 -15.45 4.79
C THR A 181 12.56 -16.05 5.75
N ASN A 182 13.41 -16.97 5.25
CA ASN A 182 14.49 -17.62 6.01
C ASN A 182 14.02 -18.34 7.30
N ALA A 183 12.82 -18.92 7.30
CA ALA A 183 12.32 -19.67 8.44
C ALA A 183 13.07 -20.99 8.60
N GLY A 184 13.57 -21.25 9.81
CA GLY A 184 14.02 -22.58 10.24
C GLY A 184 12.88 -23.35 10.92
N ASP A 185 13.09 -24.66 11.15
CA ASP A 185 12.09 -25.56 11.73
C ASP A 185 11.68 -25.20 13.17
N ASP A 186 12.43 -24.33 13.84
CA ASP A 186 12.18 -23.88 15.22
C ASP A 186 11.37 -22.57 15.30
N PHE A 187 10.90 -22.05 14.14
CA PHE A 187 10.00 -20.90 14.10
C PHE A 187 8.53 -21.33 14.00
N THR A 188 7.68 -20.57 14.67
CA THR A 188 6.22 -20.73 14.62
C THR A 188 5.55 -19.40 14.37
N VAL A 189 4.38 -19.43 13.74
CA VAL A 189 3.48 -18.26 13.62
C VAL A 189 2.31 -18.47 14.56
N GLN A 190 2.13 -17.53 15.47
CA GLN A 190 0.95 -17.42 16.31
C GLN A 190 -0.02 -16.44 15.64
N TYR A 191 -1.25 -16.90 15.39
CA TYR A 191 -2.35 -16.09 14.94
C TYR A 191 -3.30 -15.79 16.09
N ILE A 192 -3.72 -14.55 16.22
CA ILE A 192 -4.69 -14.07 17.21
C ILE A 192 -5.76 -13.32 16.44
N LEU A 193 -7.03 -13.63 16.71
CA LEU A 193 -8.19 -12.96 16.16
C LEU A 193 -8.97 -12.29 17.28
N GLU A 194 -9.09 -10.97 17.19
CA GLU A 194 -9.90 -10.16 18.10
C GLU A 194 -11.15 -9.68 17.38
N ASP A 195 -12.28 -9.70 18.10
CA ASP A 195 -13.55 -9.19 17.60
C ASP A 195 -13.57 -7.65 17.49
N PRO A 196 -14.62 -7.04 16.91
CA PRO A 196 -14.73 -5.58 16.80
C PRO A 196 -14.75 -4.83 18.14
N TYR A 197 -14.88 -5.54 19.26
CA TYR A 197 -14.88 -4.98 20.61
C TYR A 197 -13.52 -5.14 21.33
N GLY A 198 -12.53 -5.78 20.66
CA GLY A 198 -11.18 -5.99 21.16
C GLY A 198 -11.03 -7.24 22.04
N TRP A 199 -11.96 -8.21 21.99
CA TRP A 199 -11.82 -9.48 22.69
C TRP A 199 -11.17 -10.53 21.81
N GLU A 200 -10.16 -11.22 22.32
CA GLU A 200 -9.59 -12.40 21.66
C GLU A 200 -10.64 -13.52 21.63
N ILE A 201 -11.02 -13.95 20.44
CA ILE A 201 -12.10 -14.93 20.23
C ILE A 201 -11.64 -16.21 19.55
N ALA A 202 -10.51 -16.18 18.86
CA ALA A 202 -9.91 -17.34 18.22
C ALA A 202 -8.40 -17.17 18.08
N GLY A 203 -7.67 -18.28 17.97
CA GLY A 203 -6.24 -18.25 17.73
C GLY A 203 -5.69 -19.60 17.32
N ALA A 204 -4.50 -19.62 16.76
CA ALA A 204 -3.76 -20.82 16.41
C ALA A 204 -2.26 -20.57 16.45
N VAL A 205 -1.51 -21.64 16.70
CA VAL A 205 -0.04 -21.65 16.53
C VAL A 205 0.29 -22.70 15.49
N ARG A 206 1.08 -22.34 14.49
CA ARG A 206 1.49 -23.21 13.37
C ARG A 206 2.99 -23.12 13.14
N PRO A 207 3.64 -24.16 12.56
CA PRO A 207 4.96 -24.00 11.97
C PRO A 207 4.99 -22.86 10.96
N SER A 208 6.16 -22.24 10.76
CA SER A 208 6.36 -21.18 9.78
C SER A 208 6.61 -21.74 8.37
N ASP A 209 5.73 -22.62 7.91
CA ASP A 209 5.83 -23.37 6.64
C ASP A 209 4.98 -22.77 5.52
N ASN A 210 4.49 -21.55 5.71
CA ASN A 210 3.61 -20.83 4.79
C ASN A 210 2.25 -21.51 4.54
N THR A 211 1.85 -22.46 5.38
CA THR A 211 0.55 -23.13 5.28
C THR A 211 -0.56 -22.22 5.83
N ALA A 212 -1.65 -22.11 5.09
CA ALA A 212 -2.82 -21.38 5.55
C ALA A 212 -3.51 -22.08 6.73
N VAL A 213 -4.07 -21.30 7.64
CA VAL A 213 -4.89 -21.75 8.76
C VAL A 213 -6.26 -21.09 8.69
N THR A 214 -7.31 -21.83 9.06
CA THR A 214 -8.66 -21.28 9.21
C THR A 214 -8.99 -21.13 10.70
N LEU A 215 -9.35 -19.92 11.09
CA LEU A 215 -9.86 -19.59 12.41
C LEU A 215 -11.39 -19.42 12.28
N HIS A 216 -12.15 -20.27 12.95
CA HIS A 216 -13.60 -20.23 12.91
C HIS A 216 -14.17 -19.38 14.05
N VAL A 217 -15.15 -18.54 13.73
CA VAL A 217 -15.92 -17.71 14.66
C VAL A 217 -17.37 -18.14 14.58
N PRO A 218 -17.97 -18.73 15.64
CA PRO A 218 -19.32 -19.30 15.57
C PRO A 218 -20.44 -18.25 15.39
N GLU A 219 -20.25 -17.06 15.93
CA GLU A 219 -21.20 -15.93 15.84
C GLU A 219 -20.44 -14.70 15.35
N ALA A 220 -20.57 -14.39 14.06
CA ALA A 220 -19.81 -13.32 13.46
C ALA A 220 -20.56 -12.00 13.41
N VAL A 221 -19.91 -10.93 13.82
CA VAL A 221 -20.38 -9.56 13.60
C VAL A 221 -19.98 -9.15 12.20
N LEU A 222 -20.97 -8.99 11.31
CA LEU A 222 -20.72 -8.66 9.92
C LEU A 222 -20.33 -7.18 9.75
N TRP A 223 -19.46 -6.93 8.78
CA TRP A 223 -19.21 -5.59 8.28
C TRP A 223 -20.34 -5.20 7.31
N SER A 224 -20.90 -4.03 7.48
CA SER A 224 -21.85 -3.44 6.53
C SER A 224 -21.53 -1.96 6.29
N MET A 225 -22.21 -1.33 5.34
CA MET A 225 -22.04 0.09 5.06
C MET A 225 -22.52 1.00 6.20
N ASP A 226 -23.47 0.52 7.01
CA ASP A 226 -24.03 1.26 8.16
C ASP A 226 -23.31 0.89 9.47
N GLU A 227 -22.82 -0.34 9.57
CA GLU A 227 -22.08 -0.87 10.71
C GLU A 227 -20.77 -1.50 10.22
N PRO A 228 -19.69 -0.69 10.02
CA PRO A 228 -18.43 -1.16 9.46
C PRO A 228 -17.55 -1.85 10.51
N ASN A 229 -18.02 -2.97 11.03
CA ASN A 229 -17.34 -3.76 12.04
C ASN A 229 -16.06 -4.41 11.50
N LEU A 230 -14.94 -4.18 12.16
CA LEU A 230 -13.62 -4.70 11.76
C LEU A 230 -13.04 -5.57 12.87
N TYR A 231 -12.62 -6.76 12.50
CA TYR A 231 -11.81 -7.66 13.32
C TYR A 231 -10.34 -7.29 13.20
N THR A 232 -9.58 -7.54 14.26
CA THR A 232 -8.13 -7.40 14.25
C THR A 232 -7.48 -8.78 14.17
N VAL A 233 -6.62 -8.97 13.17
CA VAL A 233 -5.82 -10.18 13.00
C VAL A 233 -4.36 -9.85 13.28
N THR A 234 -3.81 -10.45 14.33
CA THR A 234 -2.40 -10.35 14.66
C THR A 234 -1.68 -11.66 14.29
N ALA A 235 -0.59 -11.55 13.54
CA ALA A 235 0.34 -12.63 13.29
C ALA A 235 1.68 -12.33 13.95
N ARG A 236 2.17 -13.22 14.85
CA ARG A 236 3.46 -13.12 15.51
C ARG A 236 4.36 -14.25 15.08
N LEU A 237 5.51 -13.89 14.54
CA LEU A 237 6.57 -14.83 14.23
C LEU A 237 7.42 -15.04 15.49
N ASN A 238 7.37 -16.24 16.06
CA ASN A 238 8.02 -16.58 17.30
C ASN A 238 9.09 -17.65 17.12
N ARG A 239 10.14 -17.53 17.90
CA ARG A 239 11.15 -18.58 18.09
C ARG A 239 11.35 -18.79 19.58
N ARG A 240 11.05 -20.00 20.08
CA ARG A 240 11.00 -20.27 21.54
C ARG A 240 10.02 -19.31 22.22
N ASN A 241 10.51 -18.42 23.10
CA ASN A 241 9.69 -17.46 23.87
C ASN A 241 9.90 -16.01 23.40
N GLU A 242 10.50 -15.81 22.22
CA GLU A 242 10.80 -14.48 21.69
C GLU A 242 10.00 -14.21 20.42
N THR A 243 9.39 -13.04 20.33
CA THR A 243 8.74 -12.57 19.11
C THR A 243 9.76 -11.86 18.23
N TYR A 244 9.93 -12.36 17.02
CA TYR A 244 10.87 -11.85 16.01
C TYR A 244 10.22 -10.78 15.13
N ASP A 245 8.97 -11.02 14.71
CA ASP A 245 8.24 -10.07 13.85
C ASP A 245 6.74 -10.12 14.19
N GLU A 246 6.03 -9.03 13.94
CA GLU A 246 4.60 -8.92 14.20
C GLU A 246 3.93 -8.09 13.11
N ILE A 247 2.78 -8.57 12.65
CA ILE A 247 1.89 -7.87 11.71
C ILE A 247 0.49 -7.84 12.31
N ILE A 248 -0.14 -6.68 12.23
CA ILE A 248 -1.52 -6.45 12.65
C ILE A 248 -2.30 -5.92 11.45
N LEU A 249 -3.43 -6.56 11.13
CA LEU A 249 -4.33 -6.15 10.05
C LEU A 249 -5.77 -6.12 10.55
N ASN A 250 -6.55 -5.21 9.97
CA ASN A 250 -7.99 -5.20 10.14
C ASN A 250 -8.68 -5.92 8.99
N ALA A 251 -9.80 -6.62 9.27
CA ALA A 251 -10.58 -7.33 8.28
C ALA A 251 -12.08 -7.31 8.63
N GLY A 252 -12.93 -6.96 7.66
CA GLY A 252 -14.39 -7.01 7.82
C GLY A 252 -14.97 -8.30 7.25
N VAL A 253 -15.85 -8.96 7.99
CA VAL A 253 -16.59 -10.15 7.52
C VAL A 253 -17.77 -9.70 6.67
N ARG A 254 -17.69 -9.94 5.36
CA ARG A 254 -18.72 -9.55 4.41
C ARG A 254 -18.76 -10.45 3.18
N SER A 255 -19.90 -10.49 2.52
CA SER A 255 -20.06 -11.10 1.19
C SER A 255 -20.67 -10.10 0.22
N PHE A 256 -20.21 -10.13 -1.03
CA PHE A 256 -20.79 -9.36 -2.13
C PHE A 256 -21.36 -10.29 -3.19
N ALA A 257 -22.48 -9.91 -3.76
CA ALA A 257 -23.01 -10.56 -4.93
C ALA A 257 -23.59 -9.56 -5.93
N VAL A 258 -23.48 -9.89 -7.22
CA VAL A 258 -24.09 -9.14 -8.31
C VAL A 258 -24.88 -10.12 -9.15
N THR A 259 -26.18 -9.88 -9.30
CA THR A 259 -27.06 -10.74 -10.12
C THR A 259 -27.80 -9.89 -11.15
N PRO A 260 -28.16 -10.46 -12.32
CA PRO A 260 -28.88 -9.72 -13.35
C PRO A 260 -30.21 -9.14 -12.87
N ASP A 261 -30.94 -9.87 -12.03
CA ASP A 261 -32.26 -9.48 -11.57
C ASP A 261 -32.25 -8.74 -10.23
N GLY A 262 -31.28 -9.04 -9.35
CA GLY A 262 -31.21 -8.49 -7.98
C GLY A 262 -30.22 -7.33 -7.83
N GLY A 263 -29.40 -7.04 -8.85
CA GLY A 263 -28.36 -6.02 -8.77
C GLY A 263 -27.26 -6.36 -7.76
N PHE A 264 -26.73 -5.36 -7.09
CA PHE A 264 -25.71 -5.53 -6.05
C PHE A 264 -26.34 -5.83 -4.69
N SER A 265 -25.75 -6.76 -3.97
CA SER A 265 -26.09 -7.06 -2.58
C SER A 265 -24.84 -7.21 -1.72
N ILE A 266 -24.98 -6.86 -0.43
CA ILE A 266 -24.01 -7.12 0.60
C ILE A 266 -24.64 -7.95 1.71
N ASN A 267 -23.99 -9.02 2.12
CA ASN A 267 -24.50 -9.96 3.13
C ASN A 267 -25.93 -10.47 2.82
N GLY A 268 -26.22 -10.68 1.53
CA GLY A 268 -27.56 -11.11 1.07
C GLY A 268 -28.62 -10.00 1.03
N VAL A 269 -28.30 -8.76 1.42
CA VAL A 269 -29.23 -7.64 1.38
C VAL A 269 -29.02 -6.82 0.11
N ALA A 270 -30.09 -6.65 -0.69
CA ALA A 270 -30.05 -5.81 -1.91
C ALA A 270 -29.70 -4.35 -1.52
N THR A 271 -28.61 -3.86 -2.08
CA THR A 271 -28.04 -2.56 -1.68
C THR A 271 -27.82 -1.69 -2.91
N PRO A 272 -28.66 -0.67 -3.15
CA PRO A 272 -28.42 0.28 -4.24
C PRO A 272 -27.12 1.04 -4.03
N LEU A 273 -26.22 0.98 -5.01
CA LEU A 273 -24.97 1.73 -4.97
C LEU A 273 -25.22 3.21 -5.33
N ARG A 274 -24.86 4.10 -4.42
CA ARG A 274 -24.88 5.55 -4.60
C ARG A 274 -23.49 6.06 -4.32
N GLY A 275 -22.79 6.49 -5.36
CA GLY A 275 -21.37 6.76 -5.21
C GLY A 275 -20.84 7.86 -6.09
N VAL A 276 -19.57 8.14 -5.87
CA VAL A 276 -18.77 9.11 -6.61
C VAL A 276 -17.51 8.44 -7.15
N SER A 277 -16.95 9.04 -8.22
CA SER A 277 -15.57 8.76 -8.62
C SER A 277 -14.63 9.70 -7.91
N ARG A 278 -13.49 9.21 -7.46
CA ARG A 278 -12.44 9.98 -6.81
C ARG A 278 -11.11 9.80 -7.52
N HIS A 279 -10.45 10.91 -7.86
CA HIS A 279 -9.02 10.97 -8.09
C HIS A 279 -8.29 11.26 -6.78
N GLN A 280 -7.04 10.79 -6.68
CA GLN A 280 -6.20 10.99 -5.50
C GLN A 280 -5.41 12.28 -5.66
N ASP A 281 -6.11 13.42 -5.63
CA ASP A 281 -5.48 14.74 -5.70
C ASP A 281 -6.30 15.82 -4.99
N ARG A 282 -5.62 16.91 -4.60
CA ARG A 282 -6.20 18.10 -3.98
C ARG A 282 -5.56 19.37 -4.52
N LEU A 283 -6.32 20.45 -4.48
CA LEU A 283 -5.85 21.79 -4.82
C LEU A 283 -4.58 22.15 -4.02
N TYR A 284 -3.55 22.61 -4.70
CA TYR A 284 -2.22 22.98 -4.19
C TYR A 284 -1.38 21.84 -3.59
N LYS A 285 -1.88 20.62 -3.59
CA LYS A 285 -1.15 19.44 -3.14
C LYS A 285 -0.88 18.44 -4.28
N GLY A 286 -1.66 18.53 -5.38
CA GLY A 286 -1.66 17.48 -6.38
C GLY A 286 -1.96 16.13 -5.72
N ASN A 287 -1.22 15.09 -6.09
CA ASN A 287 -1.39 13.75 -5.51
C ASN A 287 -0.56 13.50 -4.22
N ALA A 288 0.15 14.50 -3.71
CA ALA A 288 0.96 14.39 -2.49
C ALA A 288 0.10 14.56 -1.22
N LEU A 289 -0.75 13.57 -0.96
CA LEU A 289 -1.73 13.59 0.13
C LEU A 289 -1.21 12.83 1.36
N THR A 290 -1.61 13.32 2.53
CA THR A 290 -1.37 12.65 3.82
C THR A 290 -2.51 11.69 4.18
N ALA A 291 -2.34 10.86 5.21
CA ALA A 291 -3.39 10.00 5.73
C ALA A 291 -4.63 10.81 6.18
N GLU A 292 -4.40 11.99 6.77
CA GLU A 292 -5.46 12.91 7.19
C GLU A 292 -6.25 13.44 5.99
N ASP A 293 -5.58 13.81 4.89
CA ASP A 293 -6.24 14.24 3.65
C ASP A 293 -7.13 13.14 3.09
N HIS A 294 -6.66 11.89 3.10
CA HIS A 294 -7.41 10.73 2.64
C HIS A 294 -8.65 10.48 3.50
N TYR A 295 -8.50 10.53 4.82
CA TYR A 295 -9.63 10.34 5.73
C TYR A 295 -10.67 11.46 5.61
N GLU A 296 -10.22 12.72 5.48
CA GLU A 296 -11.11 13.87 5.28
C GLU A 296 -11.91 13.75 3.97
N ASP A 297 -11.29 13.34 2.86
CA ASP A 297 -12.00 13.09 1.60
C ASP A 297 -13.08 12.02 1.79
N ALA A 298 -12.74 10.91 2.45
CA ALA A 298 -13.68 9.83 2.71
C ALA A 298 -14.84 10.32 3.59
N GLN A 299 -14.56 11.14 4.61
CA GLN A 299 -15.59 11.71 5.48
C GLN A 299 -16.53 12.66 4.71
N ILE A 300 -15.98 13.54 3.87
CA ILE A 300 -16.80 14.43 3.02
C ILE A 300 -17.73 13.61 2.10
N ILE A 301 -17.20 12.52 1.52
CA ILE A 301 -17.99 11.63 0.65
C ILE A 301 -19.08 10.91 1.46
N LYS A 302 -18.79 10.52 2.71
CA LYS A 302 -19.79 9.93 3.62
C LYS A 302 -20.90 10.92 3.95
N ASP A 303 -20.54 12.17 4.25
CA ASP A 303 -21.49 13.24 4.60
C ASP A 303 -22.42 13.61 3.42
N LEU A 304 -21.97 13.38 2.18
CA LEU A 304 -22.83 13.48 0.98
C LEU A 304 -23.88 12.36 0.88
N GLY A 305 -23.81 11.34 1.75
CA GLY A 305 -24.71 10.19 1.73
C GLY A 305 -24.31 9.11 0.72
N ALA A 306 -23.09 9.12 0.22
CA ALA A 306 -22.56 8.05 -0.62
C ALA A 306 -22.27 6.78 0.20
N ASN A 307 -22.44 5.62 -0.43
CA ASN A 307 -22.12 4.31 0.13
C ASN A 307 -21.11 3.52 -0.72
N THR A 308 -20.68 4.09 -1.84
CA THR A 308 -19.68 3.48 -2.73
C THR A 308 -18.77 4.53 -3.32
N ILE A 309 -17.54 4.13 -3.61
CA ILE A 309 -16.52 5.01 -4.22
C ILE A 309 -15.82 4.23 -5.32
N ARG A 310 -15.75 4.83 -6.52
CA ARG A 310 -14.87 4.37 -7.58
C ARG A 310 -13.53 5.06 -7.44
N LEU A 311 -12.48 4.28 -7.25
CA LEU A 311 -11.09 4.74 -7.17
C LEU A 311 -10.51 4.84 -8.58
N ALA A 312 -10.73 5.97 -9.20
CA ALA A 312 -10.33 6.21 -10.59
C ALA A 312 -8.87 6.63 -10.64
N HIS A 313 -8.07 6.08 -11.52
CA HIS A 313 -8.17 4.93 -12.44
C HIS A 313 -7.01 3.97 -12.12
N TYR A 314 -6.50 4.01 -10.89
CA TYR A 314 -5.26 3.39 -10.41
C TYR A 314 -5.37 3.05 -8.91
N GLN A 315 -4.39 2.33 -8.38
CA GLN A 315 -4.31 2.02 -6.95
C GLN A 315 -4.15 3.31 -6.13
N HIS A 316 -5.08 3.56 -5.23
CA HIS A 316 -5.02 4.65 -4.27
C HIS A 316 -4.11 4.29 -3.07
N SER A 317 -3.86 5.24 -2.17
CA SER A 317 -3.12 4.97 -0.93
C SER A 317 -3.85 3.96 -0.06
N GLN A 318 -3.11 3.13 0.67
CA GLN A 318 -3.67 2.22 1.67
C GLN A 318 -4.50 2.99 2.71
N ASP A 319 -4.06 4.20 3.09
CA ASP A 319 -4.81 5.06 4.03
C ASP A 319 -6.24 5.32 3.58
N PHE A 320 -6.48 5.43 2.26
CA PHE A 320 -7.83 5.63 1.73
C PHE A 320 -8.67 4.35 1.75
N TYR A 321 -8.06 3.19 1.49
CA TYR A 321 -8.76 1.90 1.64
C TYR A 321 -9.13 1.66 3.10
N ASP A 322 -8.23 1.96 4.03
CA ASP A 322 -8.47 1.83 5.47
C ASP A 322 -9.61 2.77 5.92
N ALA A 323 -9.64 4.00 5.41
CA ALA A 323 -10.75 4.93 5.63
C ALA A 323 -12.08 4.41 5.06
N CYS A 324 -12.06 3.77 3.88
CA CYS A 324 -13.25 3.15 3.28
C CYS A 324 -13.77 1.99 4.13
N ASP A 325 -12.89 1.14 4.65
CA ASP A 325 -13.26 0.05 5.54
C ASP A 325 -13.88 0.55 6.85
N GLN A 326 -13.30 1.61 7.44
CA GLN A 326 -13.76 2.22 8.69
C GLN A 326 -15.07 3.00 8.54
N LEU A 327 -15.33 3.62 7.39
CA LEU A 327 -16.50 4.44 7.12
C LEU A 327 -17.63 3.69 6.40
N GLY A 328 -17.44 2.44 6.04
CA GLY A 328 -18.47 1.61 5.43
C GLY A 328 -18.70 1.90 3.95
N PHE A 329 -17.65 1.99 3.14
CA PHE A 329 -17.79 2.14 1.69
C PHE A 329 -17.56 0.83 0.94
N ALA A 330 -18.43 0.51 -0.01
CA ALA A 330 -18.08 -0.41 -1.07
C ALA A 330 -17.14 0.27 -2.05
N VAL A 331 -16.03 -0.37 -2.38
CA VAL A 331 -14.99 0.20 -3.23
C VAL A 331 -14.97 -0.50 -4.59
N TRP A 332 -15.00 0.30 -5.66
CA TRP A 332 -14.67 -0.12 -7.00
C TRP A 332 -13.21 0.25 -7.26
N ALA A 333 -12.30 -0.70 -7.04
CA ALA A 333 -10.87 -0.52 -7.25
C ALA A 333 -10.49 -0.80 -8.70
N GLU A 334 -9.58 0.01 -9.23
CA GLU A 334 -9.08 -0.12 -10.60
C GLU A 334 -7.54 -0.27 -10.61
N ILE A 335 -7.03 -0.97 -11.60
CA ILE A 335 -5.62 -0.97 -11.97
C ILE A 335 -5.38 0.10 -13.04
N PRO A 336 -4.16 0.63 -13.20
CA PRO A 336 -3.88 1.75 -14.11
C PRO A 336 -3.87 1.32 -15.60
N PHE A 337 -4.86 0.55 -16.02
CA PHE A 337 -4.99 0.00 -17.37
C PHE A 337 -6.18 0.64 -18.09
N ILE A 338 -5.99 1.89 -18.54
CA ILE A 338 -7.01 2.68 -19.25
C ILE A 338 -6.44 3.31 -20.52
N SER A 339 -7.35 3.83 -21.36
CA SER A 339 -7.12 4.60 -22.60
C SER A 339 -6.49 3.78 -23.73
N VAL A 340 -5.19 3.84 -23.92
CA VAL A 340 -4.54 3.22 -25.08
C VAL A 340 -3.84 1.93 -24.65
N PHE A 341 -4.16 0.84 -25.33
CA PHE A 341 -3.55 -0.47 -25.16
C PHE A 341 -2.69 -0.82 -26.38
N LYS A 342 -1.46 -1.29 -26.14
CA LYS A 342 -0.59 -1.85 -27.18
C LYS A 342 -0.59 -3.37 -27.07
N PRO A 343 -1.12 -4.10 -28.08
CA PRO A 343 -1.03 -5.56 -28.11
C PRO A 343 0.43 -6.03 -28.07
N GLY A 344 0.78 -6.90 -27.13
CA GLY A 344 2.14 -7.42 -26.93
C GLY A 344 2.83 -6.96 -25.65
N ASP A 345 2.39 -5.86 -25.01
CA ASP A 345 2.96 -5.37 -23.75
C ASP A 345 2.28 -6.00 -22.51
N LEU A 346 1.75 -7.21 -22.64
CA LEU A 346 1.07 -7.95 -21.57
C LEU A 346 1.95 -8.23 -20.34
N SER A 347 3.26 -8.10 -20.45
CA SER A 347 4.18 -8.28 -19.32
C SER A 347 3.95 -7.29 -18.18
N LEU A 348 3.45 -6.09 -18.47
CA LEU A 348 3.18 -5.06 -17.46
C LEU A 348 1.90 -5.31 -16.65
N ILE A 349 0.95 -6.07 -17.19
CA ILE A 349 -0.24 -6.52 -16.45
C ILE A 349 0.17 -7.45 -15.31
N HIS A 350 1.29 -8.16 -15.44
CA HIS A 350 1.84 -9.03 -14.41
C HIS A 350 2.64 -8.28 -13.33
N ILE A 351 3.05 -7.04 -13.61
CA ILE A 351 3.80 -6.19 -12.67
C ILE A 351 2.87 -5.35 -11.78
N SER A 352 1.69 -4.98 -12.30
CA SER A 352 0.61 -4.44 -11.47
C SER A 352 -0.17 -5.58 -10.84
N GLU A 353 0.46 -6.26 -9.90
CA GLU A 353 -0.20 -7.29 -9.12
C GLU A 353 -1.55 -6.81 -8.59
N PRO A 354 -2.55 -7.69 -8.58
CA PRO A 354 -3.81 -7.43 -7.92
C PRO A 354 -3.53 -7.31 -6.42
N THR A 355 -3.01 -6.16 -6.04
CA THR A 355 -2.91 -5.78 -4.67
C THR A 355 -4.31 -5.83 -4.09
N ARG A 356 -4.59 -6.92 -3.37
CA ARG A 356 -5.72 -7.01 -2.44
C ARG A 356 -7.08 -6.69 -3.06
N LEU A 357 -7.61 -7.62 -3.83
CA LEU A 357 -9.04 -7.88 -3.79
C LEU A 357 -9.33 -8.52 -2.42
N GLN A 358 -9.36 -7.72 -1.42
CA GLN A 358 -9.93 -8.08 -0.12
C GLN A 358 -11.33 -7.53 -0.02
#